data_cebc7761993f63343c77ce6a54740fa5
#
_entry.id   cebc7761993f63343c77ce6a54740fa5
#
_cell.length_a   1.000
_cell.length_b   1.000
_cell.length_c   1.000
_cell.angle_alpha   90.00
_cell.angle_beta   90.00
_cell.angle_gamma   90.00
#
_symmetry.space_group_name_H-M   'P 1'
#
loop_
_entity.id
_entity.type
_entity.pdbx_description
1 polymer ?
#
loop_
_entity_poly.entity_id
_entity_poly.type
_entity_poly.pdbx_seq_one_letter_code
_entity_poly.pdbx_strand_id
1 'polypeptide(L)'
;LLASSAASDVYKRQEEVGADYVFMPSVEEVYPEPDTRTFDFGMIDKVMEGATRPGHFNGVAQVVSRLFDLVKPAKAYFGEKDFQQIAVIREMVRQLRIPVEIIPCPIVRGEDGLALSSRNTLLDTDHRTAAPYIYKVLKAAVEKSHQTTPDQLAAWVTAQVESNPLLKVIYFQVVDAA
;
A
#
# COMPACT_ATOMS: atom_id res chain seq x y z
N LEU A 1 -4.51 19.54 -18.96
CA LEU A 1 -3.52 18.63 -19.57
C LEU A 1 -2.13 19.04 -19.12
N LEU A 2 -1.77 18.67 -17.93
CA LEU A 2 -0.38 18.57 -17.52
C LEU A 2 -0.03 17.06 -17.60
N ALA A 3 0.26 16.58 -18.82
CA ALA A 3 1.11 15.43 -18.98
C ALA A 3 2.48 15.86 -18.43
N SER A 4 2.67 15.66 -17.13
CA SER A 4 3.88 16.08 -16.47
C SER A 4 5.05 15.23 -16.97
N SER A 5 6.24 15.80 -16.93
CA SER A 5 7.53 15.10 -17.13
C SER A 5 7.62 13.80 -16.31
N ALA A 6 6.90 13.70 -15.20
CA ALA A 6 6.74 12.49 -14.41
C ALA A 6 6.11 11.31 -15.18
N ALA A 7 5.18 11.54 -16.12
CA ALA A 7 4.61 10.47 -16.92
C ALA A 7 5.65 9.86 -17.87
N SER A 8 6.46 10.69 -18.53
CA SER A 8 7.52 10.21 -19.45
C SER A 8 8.62 9.42 -18.72
N ASP A 9 8.91 9.78 -17.45
CA ASP A 9 9.91 9.06 -16.64
C ASP A 9 9.39 7.71 -16.16
N VAL A 10 8.06 7.58 -15.96
CA VAL A 10 7.43 6.30 -15.59
C VAL A 10 7.56 5.29 -16.74
N TYR A 11 7.35 5.71 -17.99
CA TYR A 11 7.51 4.80 -19.15
C TYR A 11 8.92 4.27 -19.30
N LYS A 12 9.93 5.15 -19.22
CA LYS A 12 11.33 4.76 -19.32
C LYS A 12 11.72 3.70 -18.32
N ARG A 13 11.26 3.83 -17.06
CA ARG A 13 11.52 2.84 -16.03
C ARG A 13 10.87 1.50 -16.32
N GLN A 14 9.70 1.49 -16.92
CA GLN A 14 9.01 0.25 -17.27
C GLN A 14 9.70 -0.46 -18.45
N GLU A 15 10.17 0.28 -19.44
CA GLU A 15 11.00 -0.26 -20.52
C GLU A 15 12.33 -0.83 -19.99
N GLU A 16 13.02 -0.09 -19.11
CA GLU A 16 14.29 -0.50 -18.49
C GLU A 16 14.18 -1.81 -17.70
N VAL A 17 13.03 -2.08 -17.07
CA VAL A 17 12.78 -3.33 -16.33
C VAL A 17 12.17 -4.43 -17.22
N GLY A 18 12.05 -4.21 -18.54
CA GLY A 18 11.61 -5.20 -19.50
C GLY A 18 10.10 -5.43 -19.54
N ALA A 19 9.29 -4.41 -19.26
CA ALA A 19 7.85 -4.48 -19.46
C ALA A 19 7.52 -4.56 -20.96
N ASP A 20 6.77 -5.57 -21.38
CA ASP A 20 6.38 -5.75 -22.80
C ASP A 20 5.32 -4.71 -23.22
N TYR A 21 4.43 -4.34 -22.32
CA TYR A 21 3.31 -3.41 -22.54
C TYR A 21 3.11 -2.47 -21.36
N VAL A 22 2.71 -1.24 -21.68
CA VAL A 22 2.27 -0.25 -20.69
C VAL A 22 0.82 0.14 -21.01
N PHE A 23 -0.10 -0.21 -20.12
CA PHE A 23 -1.51 0.15 -20.24
C PHE A 23 -1.78 1.47 -19.52
N MET A 24 -2.20 2.48 -20.28
CA MET A 24 -2.41 3.84 -19.80
C MET A 24 -3.68 4.45 -20.38
N PRO A 25 -4.82 3.99 -19.90
CA PRO A 25 -6.11 4.54 -20.33
C PRO A 25 -6.32 5.95 -19.74
N SER A 26 -7.14 6.74 -20.43
CA SER A 26 -7.71 7.96 -19.86
C SER A 26 -8.72 7.62 -18.77
N VAL A 27 -9.09 8.62 -17.96
CA VAL A 27 -10.13 8.45 -16.93
C VAL A 27 -11.46 8.07 -17.57
N GLU A 28 -11.79 8.66 -18.71
CA GLU A 28 -13.03 8.42 -19.47
C GLU A 28 -13.06 6.99 -20.05
N GLU A 29 -11.92 6.46 -20.45
CA GLU A 29 -11.82 5.06 -20.91
C GLU A 29 -12.00 4.06 -19.77
N VAL A 30 -11.48 4.37 -18.59
CA VAL A 30 -11.67 3.54 -17.39
C VAL A 30 -13.10 3.68 -16.87
N TYR A 31 -13.65 4.90 -16.86
CA TYR A 31 -14.96 5.22 -16.31
C TYR A 31 -15.84 5.94 -17.36
N PRO A 32 -16.34 5.22 -18.38
CA PRO A 32 -17.30 5.80 -19.33
C PRO A 32 -18.60 6.24 -18.63
N GLU A 33 -18.90 5.63 -17.49
CA GLU A 33 -19.98 6.01 -16.57
C GLU A 33 -19.44 5.98 -15.12
N PRO A 34 -20.03 6.79 -14.20
CA PRO A 34 -19.63 6.76 -12.80
C PRO A 34 -19.78 5.37 -12.18
N ASP A 35 -18.75 4.90 -11.49
CA ASP A 35 -18.81 3.63 -10.75
C ASP A 35 -19.45 3.87 -9.38
N THR A 36 -20.67 3.41 -9.22
CA THR A 36 -21.46 3.54 -7.98
C THR A 36 -21.45 2.28 -7.12
N ARG A 37 -20.65 1.27 -7.49
CA ARG A 37 -20.56 0.02 -6.73
C ARG A 37 -20.01 0.28 -5.33
N THR A 38 -20.58 -0.40 -4.37
CA THR A 38 -20.08 -0.44 -2.99
C THR A 38 -19.73 -1.86 -2.62
N PHE A 39 -18.66 -2.01 -1.85
CA PHE A 39 -18.18 -3.29 -1.38
C PHE A 39 -18.26 -3.34 0.14
N ASP A 40 -18.64 -4.47 0.69
CA ASP A 40 -18.56 -4.73 2.13
C ASP A 40 -17.36 -5.65 2.39
N PHE A 41 -16.36 -5.13 3.06
CA PHE A 41 -15.15 -5.86 3.44
C PHE A 41 -15.16 -6.29 4.92
N GLY A 42 -16.30 -6.11 5.61
CA GLY A 42 -16.43 -6.45 7.02
C GLY A 42 -15.48 -5.64 7.89
N MET A 43 -14.59 -6.31 8.62
CA MET A 43 -13.59 -5.64 9.46
C MET A 43 -12.34 -5.21 8.70
N ILE A 44 -12.09 -5.77 7.51
CA ILE A 44 -10.85 -5.51 6.75
C ILE A 44 -10.68 -4.02 6.43
N ASP A 45 -11.75 -3.30 6.14
CA ASP A 45 -11.71 -1.86 5.80
C ASP A 45 -12.07 -0.92 6.97
N LYS A 46 -12.25 -1.45 8.18
CA LYS A 46 -12.64 -0.68 9.38
C LYS A 46 -11.52 -0.49 10.40
N VAL A 47 -10.39 -1.18 10.20
CA VAL A 47 -9.22 -1.12 11.08
C VAL A 47 -8.04 -0.49 10.34
N MET A 48 -6.95 -0.19 11.05
CA MET A 48 -5.70 0.32 10.47
C MET A 48 -5.95 1.55 9.57
N GLU A 49 -5.51 1.50 8.31
CA GLU A 49 -5.70 2.59 7.34
C GLU A 49 -7.18 2.83 7.00
N GLY A 50 -8.00 1.79 7.02
CA GLY A 50 -9.44 1.90 6.79
C GLY A 50 -10.14 2.79 7.82
N ALA A 51 -9.73 2.70 9.08
CA ALA A 51 -10.26 3.56 10.16
C ALA A 51 -9.88 5.05 9.96
N THR A 52 -8.71 5.33 9.39
CA THR A 52 -8.21 6.69 9.18
C THR A 52 -8.60 7.30 7.83
N ARG A 53 -9.06 6.48 6.89
CA ARG A 53 -9.42 6.87 5.52
C ARG A 53 -10.75 6.28 5.08
N PRO A 54 -11.89 6.75 5.62
CA PRO A 54 -13.22 6.24 5.24
C PRO A 54 -13.44 6.29 3.72
N GLY A 55 -13.97 5.20 3.13
CA GLY A 55 -14.25 5.09 1.70
C GLY A 55 -13.03 4.80 0.80
N HIS A 56 -11.82 4.90 1.31
CA HIS A 56 -10.59 4.66 0.53
C HIS A 56 -10.57 3.27 -0.12
N PHE A 57 -10.85 2.24 0.64
CA PHE A 57 -10.79 0.87 0.13
C PHE A 57 -11.93 0.52 -0.82
N ASN A 58 -13.09 1.18 -0.70
CA ASN A 58 -14.11 1.09 -1.73
C ASN A 58 -13.60 1.64 -3.07
N GLY A 59 -12.94 2.80 -3.06
CA GLY A 59 -12.33 3.38 -4.26
C GLY A 59 -11.21 2.48 -4.83
N VAL A 60 -10.39 1.86 -3.99
CA VAL A 60 -9.39 0.86 -4.43
C VAL A 60 -10.07 -0.31 -5.14
N ALA A 61 -11.14 -0.86 -4.57
CA ALA A 61 -11.86 -1.97 -5.17
C ALA A 61 -12.51 -1.59 -6.51
N GLN A 62 -13.12 -0.41 -6.59
CA GLN A 62 -13.70 0.10 -7.84
C GLN A 62 -12.64 0.19 -8.95
N VAL A 63 -11.50 0.86 -8.70
CA VAL A 63 -10.49 1.04 -9.74
C VAL A 63 -9.80 -0.26 -10.11
N VAL A 64 -9.42 -1.11 -9.13
CA VAL A 64 -8.70 -2.35 -9.40
C VAL A 64 -9.60 -3.37 -10.11
N SER A 65 -10.86 -3.52 -9.70
CA SER A 65 -11.79 -4.41 -10.40
C SER A 65 -12.01 -3.95 -11.84
N ARG A 66 -12.10 -2.65 -12.07
CA ARG A 66 -12.24 -2.10 -13.42
C ARG A 66 -11.01 -2.39 -14.29
N LEU A 67 -9.81 -2.24 -13.73
CA LEU A 67 -8.58 -2.62 -14.44
C LEU A 67 -8.53 -4.12 -14.76
N PHE A 68 -8.99 -4.98 -13.84
CA PHE A 68 -9.07 -6.41 -14.10
C PHE A 68 -10.09 -6.76 -15.18
N ASP A 69 -11.21 -6.05 -15.25
CA ASP A 69 -12.21 -6.23 -16.31
C ASP A 69 -11.65 -5.85 -17.69
N LEU A 70 -10.83 -4.81 -17.76
CA LEU A 70 -10.24 -4.33 -18.99
C LEU A 70 -9.07 -5.20 -19.47
N VAL A 71 -8.16 -5.56 -18.54
CA VAL A 71 -6.91 -6.27 -18.87
C VAL A 71 -7.08 -7.80 -18.82
N LYS A 72 -7.97 -8.29 -17.95
CA LYS A 72 -8.20 -9.74 -17.70
C LYS A 72 -6.90 -10.49 -17.39
N PRO A 73 -6.09 -10.03 -16.43
CA PRO A 73 -4.81 -10.64 -16.14
C PRO A 73 -4.98 -12.01 -15.48
N ALA A 74 -4.09 -12.98 -15.80
CA ALA A 74 -4.02 -14.24 -15.08
C ALA A 74 -3.39 -14.04 -13.69
N LYS A 75 -2.45 -13.08 -13.55
CA LYS A 75 -1.74 -12.75 -12.31
C LYS A 75 -1.66 -11.24 -12.14
N ALA A 76 -1.79 -10.78 -10.89
CA ALA A 76 -1.63 -9.39 -10.53
C ALA A 76 -0.71 -9.27 -9.30
N TYR A 77 0.28 -8.39 -9.38
CA TYR A 77 1.35 -8.24 -8.40
C TYR A 77 1.14 -7.00 -7.57
N PHE A 78 1.15 -7.14 -6.23
CA PHE A 78 0.96 -6.02 -5.30
C PHE A 78 2.04 -6.02 -4.23
N GLY A 79 2.60 -4.85 -3.95
CA GLY A 79 3.63 -4.70 -2.93
C GLY A 79 3.09 -4.84 -1.51
N GLU A 80 3.72 -5.65 -0.67
CA GLU A 80 3.37 -5.85 0.74
C GLU A 80 3.50 -4.59 1.60
N LYS A 81 4.10 -3.53 1.06
CA LYS A 81 4.10 -2.22 1.70
C LYS A 81 2.67 -1.74 2.00
N ASP A 82 1.74 -2.01 1.10
CA ASP A 82 0.33 -1.69 1.24
C ASP A 82 -0.47 -2.96 1.59
N PHE A 83 -0.07 -3.63 2.68
CA PHE A 83 -0.55 -4.96 3.10
C PHE A 83 -2.07 -5.06 3.19
N GLN A 84 -2.73 -4.09 3.85
CA GLN A 84 -4.19 -4.09 3.99
C GLN A 84 -4.89 -3.93 2.63
N GLN A 85 -4.29 -3.22 1.68
CA GLN A 85 -4.80 -3.14 0.30
C GLN A 85 -4.81 -4.52 -0.37
N ILE A 86 -3.78 -5.34 -0.14
CA ILE A 86 -3.76 -6.72 -0.67
C ILE A 86 -4.93 -7.55 -0.11
N ALA A 87 -5.20 -7.43 1.19
CA ALA A 87 -6.34 -8.13 1.82
C ALA A 87 -7.67 -7.69 1.21
N VAL A 88 -7.87 -6.39 1.04
CA VAL A 88 -9.07 -5.83 0.38
C VAL A 88 -9.20 -6.32 -1.07
N ILE A 89 -8.11 -6.31 -1.83
CA ILE A 89 -8.13 -6.77 -3.24
C ILE A 89 -8.45 -8.27 -3.32
N ARG A 90 -7.89 -9.10 -2.45
CA ARG A 90 -8.22 -10.53 -2.39
C ARG A 90 -9.69 -10.75 -2.10
N GLU A 91 -10.25 -10.02 -1.13
CA GLU A 91 -11.67 -10.12 -0.81
C GLU A 91 -12.55 -9.62 -1.96
N MET A 92 -12.21 -8.53 -2.62
CA MET A 92 -12.89 -8.04 -3.82
C MET A 92 -12.87 -9.09 -4.94
N VAL A 93 -11.71 -9.71 -5.21
CA VAL A 93 -11.57 -10.79 -6.21
C VAL A 93 -12.47 -11.96 -5.87
N ARG A 94 -12.54 -12.36 -4.59
CA ARG A 94 -13.43 -13.42 -4.10
C ARG A 94 -14.90 -13.08 -4.31
N GLN A 95 -15.33 -11.87 -3.93
CA GLN A 95 -16.72 -11.40 -4.07
C GLN A 95 -17.16 -11.35 -5.54
N LEU A 96 -16.31 -10.83 -6.40
CA LEU A 96 -16.57 -10.68 -7.84
C LEU A 96 -16.27 -11.96 -8.65
N ARG A 97 -15.67 -12.98 -8.03
CA ARG A 97 -15.26 -14.24 -8.68
C ARG A 97 -14.35 -14.00 -9.90
N ILE A 98 -13.44 -13.05 -9.80
CA ILE A 98 -12.51 -12.74 -10.89
C ILE A 98 -11.42 -13.82 -10.93
N PRO A 99 -11.14 -14.44 -12.10
CA PRO A 99 -10.15 -15.53 -12.21
C PRO A 99 -8.72 -14.96 -12.30
N VAL A 100 -8.27 -14.25 -11.27
CA VAL A 100 -6.93 -13.65 -11.16
C VAL A 100 -6.22 -14.15 -9.90
N GLU A 101 -4.96 -14.51 -10.03
CA GLU A 101 -4.10 -14.82 -8.89
C GLU A 101 -3.45 -13.54 -8.35
N ILE A 102 -3.65 -13.23 -7.06
CA ILE A 102 -3.04 -12.08 -6.40
C ILE A 102 -1.72 -12.50 -5.77
N ILE A 103 -0.62 -11.97 -6.28
CA ILE A 103 0.73 -12.28 -5.84
C ILE A 103 1.29 -11.11 -5.02
N PRO A 104 1.54 -11.32 -3.71
CA PRO A 104 2.21 -10.31 -2.90
C PRO A 104 3.70 -10.25 -3.27
N CYS A 105 4.24 -9.04 -3.37
CA CYS A 105 5.65 -8.80 -3.62
C CYS A 105 6.32 -8.20 -2.38
N PRO A 106 7.51 -8.68 -2.00
CA PRO A 106 8.24 -8.16 -0.87
C PRO A 106 8.47 -6.65 -0.95
N ILE A 107 8.56 -6.00 0.22
CA ILE A 107 8.82 -4.56 0.30
C ILE A 107 10.23 -4.26 -0.17
N VAL A 108 10.37 -3.43 -1.20
CA VAL A 108 11.66 -2.90 -1.63
C VAL A 108 12.03 -1.69 -0.76
N ARG A 109 13.24 -1.70 -0.22
CA ARG A 109 13.77 -0.64 0.66
C ARG A 109 15.06 -0.07 0.10
N GLY A 110 15.33 1.19 0.43
CA GLY A 110 16.64 1.79 0.22
C GLY A 110 17.70 1.18 1.15
N GLU A 111 18.96 1.54 0.93
CA GLU A 111 20.10 1.09 1.76
C GLU A 111 19.95 1.46 3.23
N ASP A 112 19.26 2.57 3.51
CA ASP A 112 18.92 3.06 4.85
C ASP A 112 17.73 2.33 5.51
N GLY A 113 17.08 1.43 4.77
CA GLY A 113 15.92 0.65 5.23
C GLY A 113 14.56 1.31 5.01
N LEU A 114 14.51 2.55 4.54
CA LEU A 114 13.23 3.21 4.23
C LEU A 114 12.56 2.51 3.05
N ALA A 115 11.28 2.14 3.19
CA ALA A 115 10.51 1.57 2.09
C ALA A 115 10.41 2.56 0.92
N LEU A 116 10.64 2.08 -0.30
CA LEU A 116 10.57 2.94 -1.49
C LEU A 116 9.15 3.42 -1.74
N SER A 117 9.01 4.72 -1.95
CA SER A 117 7.76 5.39 -2.29
C SER A 117 8.05 6.69 -3.03
N SER A 118 7.22 7.04 -4.02
CA SER A 118 7.27 8.36 -4.66
C SER A 118 7.00 9.49 -3.66
N ARG A 119 6.27 9.21 -2.57
CA ARG A 119 6.02 10.19 -1.50
C ARG A 119 7.27 10.55 -0.71
N ASN A 120 8.33 9.75 -0.75
CA ASN A 120 9.59 10.08 -0.07
C ASN A 120 10.24 11.35 -0.64
N THR A 121 9.95 11.72 -1.89
CA THR A 121 10.43 12.95 -2.52
C THR A 121 9.76 14.22 -1.95
N LEU A 122 8.67 14.07 -1.20
CA LEU A 122 7.96 15.16 -0.54
C LEU A 122 8.53 15.49 0.86
N LEU A 123 9.42 14.63 1.37
CA LEU A 123 10.06 14.84 2.67
C LEU A 123 11.17 15.92 2.53
N ASP A 124 11.21 16.86 3.45
CA ASP A 124 12.37 17.72 3.61
C ASP A 124 13.58 16.92 4.13
N THR A 125 14.73 17.55 4.20
CA THR A 125 15.99 16.90 4.57
C THR A 125 15.94 16.26 5.96
N ASP A 126 15.33 16.95 6.93
CA ASP A 126 15.29 16.50 8.33
C ASP A 126 14.35 15.30 8.48
N HIS A 127 13.14 15.39 7.90
CA HIS A 127 12.19 14.27 7.90
C HIS A 127 12.71 13.09 7.08
N ARG A 128 13.40 13.35 5.95
CA ARG A 128 14.01 12.27 5.15
C ARG A 128 15.10 11.53 5.94
N THR A 129 15.87 12.25 6.74
CA THR A 129 16.90 11.65 7.59
C THR A 129 16.30 10.87 8.77
N ALA A 130 15.17 11.34 9.32
CA ALA A 130 14.47 10.69 10.41
C ALA A 130 13.69 9.44 9.98
N ALA A 131 13.13 9.41 8.77
CA ALA A 131 12.21 8.38 8.31
C ALA A 131 12.73 6.93 8.40
N PRO A 132 14.02 6.61 8.14
CA PRO A 132 14.57 5.27 8.29
C PRO A 132 14.50 4.70 9.70
N TYR A 133 14.39 5.58 10.71
CA TYR A 133 14.27 5.16 12.10
C TYR A 133 13.02 4.30 12.35
N ILE A 134 11.93 4.55 11.61
CA ILE A 134 10.70 3.74 11.67
C ILE A 134 11.03 2.26 11.43
N TYR A 135 11.77 1.95 10.36
CA TYR A 135 12.12 0.56 10.06
C TYR A 135 13.07 -0.05 11.08
N LYS A 136 13.99 0.75 11.63
CA LYS A 136 14.85 0.30 12.72
C LYS A 136 14.02 -0.13 13.95
N VAL A 137 13.03 0.65 14.33
CA VAL A 137 12.11 0.32 15.42
C VAL A 137 11.28 -0.93 15.09
N LEU A 138 10.78 -1.05 13.85
CA LEU A 138 10.01 -2.24 13.43
C LEU A 138 10.83 -3.52 13.49
N LYS A 139 12.11 -3.50 13.09
CA LYS A 139 13.01 -4.66 13.24
C LYS A 139 13.19 -5.04 14.71
N ALA A 140 13.43 -4.07 15.56
CA ALA A 140 13.55 -4.32 16.99
C ALA A 140 12.23 -4.82 17.62
N ALA A 141 11.08 -4.39 17.07
CA ALA A 141 9.77 -4.89 17.49
C ALA A 141 9.59 -6.38 17.18
N VAL A 142 10.07 -6.86 16.03
CA VAL A 142 10.02 -8.29 15.68
C VAL A 142 10.77 -9.12 16.71
N GLU A 143 12.00 -8.72 17.07
CA GLU A 143 12.77 -9.42 18.12
C GLU A 143 12.06 -9.39 19.47
N LYS A 144 11.46 -8.25 19.82
CA LYS A 144 10.76 -8.07 21.09
C LYS A 144 9.42 -8.82 21.14
N SER A 145 8.80 -9.12 20.02
CA SER A 145 7.47 -9.77 19.94
C SER A 145 7.44 -11.14 20.62
N HIS A 146 8.57 -11.85 20.68
CA HIS A 146 8.67 -13.16 21.34
C HIS A 146 8.54 -13.10 22.86
N GLN A 147 8.57 -11.91 23.47
CA GLN A 147 8.64 -11.72 24.92
C GLN A 147 7.56 -10.75 25.44
N THR A 148 6.66 -10.28 24.60
CA THR A 148 5.67 -9.26 24.94
C THR A 148 4.31 -9.58 24.34
N THR A 149 3.25 -9.07 24.96
CA THR A 149 1.91 -9.14 24.34
C THR A 149 1.77 -8.13 23.20
N PRO A 150 0.82 -8.32 22.26
CA PRO A 150 0.55 -7.37 21.18
C PRO A 150 0.35 -5.93 21.67
N ASP A 151 -0.41 -5.72 22.75
CA ASP A 151 -0.67 -4.38 23.30
C ASP A 151 0.59 -3.74 23.88
N GLN A 152 1.40 -4.52 24.61
CA GLN A 152 2.69 -4.05 25.14
C GLN A 152 3.65 -3.70 24.03
N LEU A 153 3.67 -4.50 22.95
CA LEU A 153 4.48 -4.24 21.77
C LEU A 153 4.04 -2.97 21.06
N ALA A 154 2.73 -2.77 20.91
CA ALA A 154 2.19 -1.57 20.28
C ALA A 154 2.54 -0.30 21.07
N ALA A 155 2.38 -0.33 22.40
CA ALA A 155 2.77 0.78 23.26
C ALA A 155 4.29 1.08 23.15
N TRP A 156 5.12 0.03 23.15
CA TRP A 156 6.57 0.17 23.04
C TRP A 156 6.98 0.77 21.69
N VAL A 157 6.42 0.27 20.56
CA VAL A 157 6.72 0.79 19.21
C VAL A 157 6.35 2.27 19.12
N THR A 158 5.16 2.63 19.61
CA THR A 158 4.71 4.02 19.61
C THR A 158 5.70 4.91 20.38
N ALA A 159 6.05 4.51 21.60
CA ALA A 159 7.01 5.27 22.41
C ALA A 159 8.39 5.39 21.76
N GLN A 160 8.87 4.30 21.11
CA GLN A 160 10.17 4.34 20.41
C GLN A 160 10.14 5.25 19.20
N VAL A 161 9.14 5.17 18.34
CA VAL A 161 9.03 6.03 17.16
C VAL A 161 8.91 7.50 17.56
N GLU A 162 8.05 7.80 18.53
CA GLU A 162 7.79 9.18 19.01
C GLU A 162 8.90 9.74 19.90
N SER A 163 9.90 8.94 20.28
CA SER A 163 11.14 9.47 20.88
C SER A 163 11.91 10.37 19.91
N ASN A 164 11.66 10.25 18.61
CA ASN A 164 12.13 11.21 17.61
C ASN A 164 11.04 12.28 17.41
N PRO A 165 11.30 13.56 17.71
CA PRO A 165 10.30 14.64 17.66
C PRO A 165 9.75 14.92 16.25
N LEU A 166 10.42 14.43 15.20
CA LEU A 166 9.99 14.57 13.80
C LEU A 166 9.03 13.45 13.36
N LEU A 167 8.80 12.44 14.21
CA LEU A 167 7.97 11.30 13.89
C LEU A 167 6.76 11.24 14.81
N LYS A 168 5.60 10.93 14.24
CA LYS A 168 4.35 10.72 14.96
C LYS A 168 3.68 9.46 14.47
N VAL A 169 3.25 8.60 15.38
CA VAL A 169 2.50 7.38 15.06
C VAL A 169 1.02 7.71 14.91
N ILE A 170 0.45 7.45 13.75
CA ILE A 170 -1.00 7.54 13.53
C ILE A 170 -1.68 6.28 14.05
N TYR A 171 -1.11 5.13 13.73
CA TYR A 171 -1.48 3.82 14.30
C TYR A 171 -0.31 2.85 14.19
N PHE A 172 -0.29 1.90 15.09
CA PHE A 172 0.49 0.66 14.98
C PHE A 172 -0.34 -0.47 15.57
N GLN A 173 -0.48 -1.56 14.85
CA GLN A 173 -1.26 -2.71 15.28
C GLN A 173 -0.52 -4.00 14.93
N VAL A 174 -0.69 -5.00 15.78
CA VAL A 174 -0.30 -6.39 15.52
C VAL A 174 -1.59 -7.13 15.17
N VAL A 175 -1.65 -7.69 13.98
CA VAL A 175 -2.85 -8.35 13.47
C VAL A 175 -2.53 -9.77 13.06
N ASP A 176 -3.54 -10.64 13.08
CA ASP A 176 -3.46 -11.94 12.46
C ASP A 176 -3.46 -11.77 10.93
N ALA A 177 -2.59 -12.49 10.25
CA ALA A 177 -2.47 -12.46 8.79
C ALA A 177 -3.34 -13.51 8.08
N ALA A 178 -4.04 -14.38 8.85
CA ALA A 178 -4.92 -15.44 8.36
C ALA A 178 -6.30 -14.92 7.94
#